data_36d87ae030898631afca7667c66a816f
#
_entry.id   36d87ae030898631afca7667c66a816f
#
_cell.length_a   1.000
_cell.length_b   1.000
_cell.length_c   1.000
_cell.angle_alpha   90.00
_cell.angle_beta   90.00
_cell.angle_gamma   90.00
#
_symmetry.space_group_name_H-M   'P 1'
#
loop_
_entity.id
_entity.type
_entity.pdbx_description
1 polymer ?
#
loop_
_entity_poly.entity_id
_entity_poly.type
_entity_poly.pdbx_seq_one_letter_code
_entity_poly.pdbx_strand_id
1 'polypeptide(L)'
;MPKRKNLAKILIVIAIALVSLPTRAETPKLNIKTKHGLPAEEQRKEQMERLAKQYDLKKYTITRDISIERGAMNHSSPVLTLNLRFLDNDDLALSAYVHEQGHWVLMERLRAENPRLFEDLQRSFPNLEIRAPEGDGELRSSYFHIAVCMLEWHAMEDLVGPERARKVIEWKQRDHYTAIYSILLNQREQVEDVLNRHGVKW
;
A
#
# COMPACT_ATOMS: atom_id res chain seq x y z
N MET A 1 3.81 -31.06 -79.99
CA MET A 1 2.92 -30.32 -79.04
C MET A 1 3.57 -30.32 -77.65
N PRO A 2 4.10 -29.23 -77.16
CA PRO A 2 4.70 -29.19 -75.82
C PRO A 2 3.67 -28.85 -74.71
N LYS A 3 3.65 -29.61 -73.63
CA LYS A 3 2.82 -29.39 -72.46
C LYS A 3 3.32 -28.19 -71.63
N ARG A 4 2.45 -27.19 -71.48
CA ARG A 4 2.70 -26.05 -70.54
C ARG A 4 2.62 -26.52 -69.10
N LYS A 5 3.71 -26.34 -68.32
CA LYS A 5 3.75 -26.50 -66.86
C LYS A 5 3.28 -25.20 -66.23
N ASN A 6 2.16 -25.23 -65.53
CA ASN A 6 1.67 -24.15 -64.68
C ASN A 6 2.50 -24.13 -63.41
N LEU A 7 3.31 -23.10 -63.20
CA LEU A 7 3.93 -22.77 -61.88
C LEU A 7 2.92 -21.96 -61.07
N ALA A 8 2.37 -22.60 -60.06
CA ALA A 8 1.61 -21.87 -59.03
C ALA A 8 2.58 -21.10 -58.14
N LYS A 9 2.49 -19.77 -58.13
CA LYS A 9 3.24 -18.91 -57.21
C LYS A 9 2.52 -18.93 -55.85
N ILE A 10 3.15 -19.57 -54.85
CA ILE A 10 2.70 -19.50 -53.48
C ILE A 10 3.17 -18.16 -52.90
N LEU A 11 2.22 -17.26 -52.61
CA LEU A 11 2.46 -16.03 -51.86
C LEU A 11 2.45 -16.37 -50.38
N ILE A 12 3.60 -16.32 -49.71
CA ILE A 12 3.70 -16.42 -48.26
C ILE A 12 3.45 -15.01 -47.70
N VAL A 13 2.30 -14.80 -47.12
CA VAL A 13 2.00 -13.59 -46.35
C VAL A 13 2.54 -13.79 -44.94
N ILE A 14 3.65 -13.14 -44.62
CA ILE A 14 4.18 -13.08 -43.26
C ILE A 14 3.37 -12.03 -42.50
N ALA A 15 2.45 -12.48 -41.62
CA ALA A 15 1.77 -11.60 -40.68
C ALA A 15 2.75 -11.27 -39.51
N ILE A 16 3.29 -10.06 -39.52
CA ILE A 16 4.07 -9.52 -38.41
C ILE A 16 3.06 -9.16 -37.31
N ALA A 17 2.93 -10.00 -36.31
CA ALA A 17 2.19 -9.64 -35.09
C ALA A 17 3.00 -8.59 -34.34
N LEU A 18 2.54 -7.34 -34.39
CA LEU A 18 3.00 -6.28 -33.49
C LEU A 18 2.59 -6.65 -32.07
N VAL A 19 3.51 -7.26 -31.31
CA VAL A 19 3.39 -7.41 -29.87
C VAL A 19 3.57 -6.00 -29.29
N SER A 20 2.45 -5.33 -29.00
CA SER A 20 2.47 -4.10 -28.20
C SER A 20 2.97 -4.47 -26.80
N LEU A 21 4.22 -4.10 -26.49
CA LEU A 21 4.75 -4.15 -25.14
C LEU A 21 3.86 -3.26 -24.27
N PRO A 22 3.40 -3.73 -23.09
CA PRO A 22 2.65 -2.89 -22.19
C PRO A 22 3.51 -1.66 -21.87
N THR A 23 3.01 -0.48 -22.18
CA THR A 23 3.61 0.77 -21.71
C THR A 23 3.63 0.73 -20.19
N ARG A 24 4.84 0.57 -19.61
CA ARG A 24 5.04 0.65 -18.18
C ARG A 24 4.53 2.02 -17.73
N ALA A 25 3.45 2.04 -16.95
CA ALA A 25 2.90 3.28 -16.41
C ALA A 25 4.02 4.02 -15.68
N GLU A 26 4.16 5.33 -15.94
CA GLU A 26 5.20 6.13 -15.27
C GLU A 26 5.01 6.02 -13.76
N THR A 27 6.02 5.48 -13.09
CA THR A 27 6.06 5.41 -11.63
C THR A 27 6.04 6.82 -11.06
N PRO A 28 5.22 7.14 -10.04
CA PRO A 28 5.17 8.47 -9.47
C PRO A 28 6.57 8.85 -8.95
N LYS A 29 7.09 10.00 -9.41
CA LYS A 29 8.35 10.50 -8.89
C LYS A 29 8.13 10.97 -7.44
N LEU A 30 8.66 10.24 -6.47
CA LEU A 30 8.64 10.60 -5.07
C LEU A 30 9.67 11.69 -4.78
N ASN A 31 9.31 12.67 -3.96
CA ASN A 31 10.20 13.72 -3.46
C ASN A 31 10.69 13.31 -2.06
N ILE A 32 11.73 12.49 -2.00
CA ILE A 32 12.25 11.94 -0.75
C ILE A 32 13.41 12.80 -0.26
N LYS A 33 13.29 13.33 0.95
CA LYS A 33 14.34 14.10 1.62
C LYS A 33 14.75 13.41 2.92
N THR A 34 16.03 13.47 3.23
CA THR A 34 16.56 13.07 4.53
C THR A 34 16.57 14.27 5.47
N LYS A 35 16.20 14.07 6.72
CA LYS A 35 16.08 15.16 7.71
C LYS A 35 17.44 15.70 8.16
N HIS A 36 18.37 14.80 8.38
CA HIS A 36 19.68 15.13 8.96
C HIS A 36 20.85 14.79 8.03
N GLY A 37 20.59 14.18 6.87
CA GLY A 37 21.64 13.74 5.93
C GLY A 37 22.53 12.61 6.48
N LEU A 38 22.01 11.81 7.40
CA LEU A 38 22.77 10.71 7.98
C LEU A 38 22.91 9.54 7.00
N PRO A 39 24.02 8.77 7.02
CA PRO A 39 24.18 7.61 6.12
C PRO A 39 23.02 6.62 6.17
N ALA A 40 22.46 6.34 7.34
CA ALA A 40 21.31 5.44 7.47
C ALA A 40 20.00 6.04 6.91
N GLU A 41 19.86 7.37 6.94
CA GLU A 41 18.71 8.06 6.29
C GLU A 41 18.86 7.99 4.77
N GLU A 42 20.06 8.16 4.23
CA GLU A 42 20.31 7.99 2.80
C GLU A 42 20.05 6.54 2.36
N GLN A 43 20.47 5.54 3.13
CA GLN A 43 20.17 4.13 2.86
C GLN A 43 18.65 3.87 2.82
N ARG A 44 17.88 4.47 3.75
CA ARG A 44 16.42 4.34 3.76
C ARG A 44 15.78 5.02 2.55
N LYS A 45 16.30 6.18 2.15
CA LYS A 45 15.88 6.87 0.92
C LYS A 45 16.15 6.02 -0.31
N GLU A 46 17.36 5.48 -0.47
CA GLU A 46 17.71 4.57 -1.57
C GLU A 46 16.81 3.33 -1.61
N GLN A 47 16.51 2.75 -0.43
CA GLN A 47 15.56 1.63 -0.33
C GLN A 47 14.19 2.04 -0.88
N MET A 48 13.64 3.18 -0.48
CA MET A 48 12.33 3.65 -0.96
C MET A 48 12.33 3.98 -2.45
N GLU A 49 13.41 4.61 -2.97
CA GLU A 49 13.57 4.86 -4.40
C GLU A 49 13.66 3.57 -5.23
N ARG A 50 14.31 2.54 -4.70
CA ARG A 50 14.38 1.22 -5.31
C ARG A 50 13.02 0.53 -5.30
N LEU A 51 12.30 0.54 -4.18
CA LEU A 51 10.97 -0.03 -4.05
C LEU A 51 9.98 0.67 -5.00
N ALA A 52 10.05 1.99 -5.13
CA ALA A 52 9.23 2.74 -6.07
C ALA A 52 9.52 2.42 -7.55
N LYS A 53 10.72 1.94 -7.88
CA LYS A 53 11.04 1.44 -9.22
C LYS A 53 10.60 0.00 -9.45
N GLN A 54 10.57 -0.80 -8.38
CA GLN A 54 10.25 -2.22 -8.41
C GLN A 54 8.74 -2.47 -8.47
N TYR A 55 7.96 -1.67 -7.76
CA TYR A 55 6.51 -1.80 -7.62
C TYR A 55 5.78 -0.61 -8.26
N ASP A 56 4.60 -0.86 -8.83
CA ASP A 56 3.72 0.24 -9.29
C ASP A 56 2.99 0.86 -8.09
N LEU A 57 3.60 1.91 -7.54
CA LEU A 57 3.03 2.64 -6.40
C LEU A 57 2.01 3.72 -6.81
N LYS A 58 1.70 3.88 -8.09
CA LYS A 58 0.86 4.98 -8.59
C LYS A 58 -0.50 5.04 -7.90
N LYS A 59 -1.16 3.89 -7.78
CA LYS A 59 -2.47 3.75 -7.11
C LYS A 59 -2.39 4.09 -5.61
N TYR A 60 -1.24 3.84 -4.99
CA TYR A 60 -1.01 3.93 -3.54
C TYR A 60 -0.21 5.17 -3.12
N THR A 61 -0.10 6.19 -3.97
CA THR A 61 0.61 7.43 -3.70
C THR A 61 -0.35 8.60 -3.72
N ILE A 62 -0.76 9.08 -2.58
CA ILE A 62 -1.56 10.29 -2.41
C ILE A 62 -0.64 11.51 -2.25
N THR A 63 0.28 11.46 -1.28
CA THR A 63 1.34 12.47 -1.16
C THR A 63 2.67 11.94 -1.72
N ARG A 64 3.42 12.83 -2.36
CA ARG A 64 4.73 12.52 -2.93
C ARG A 64 5.88 13.03 -2.08
N ASP A 65 5.60 13.93 -1.13
CA ASP A 65 6.60 14.50 -0.24
C ASP A 65 6.82 13.57 0.94
N ILE A 66 8.07 13.07 1.06
CA ILE A 66 8.47 12.09 2.06
C ILE A 66 9.70 12.61 2.79
N SER A 67 9.67 12.59 4.11
CA SER A 67 10.82 12.79 4.98
C SER A 67 11.33 11.46 5.51
N ILE A 68 12.64 11.25 5.46
CA ILE A 68 13.30 10.16 6.18
C ILE A 68 13.93 10.75 7.42
N GLU A 69 13.56 10.26 8.60
CA GLU A 69 14.01 10.84 9.86
C GLU A 69 14.39 9.77 10.90
N ARG A 70 15.66 9.79 11.30
CA ARG A 70 16.15 8.93 12.39
C ARG A 70 15.54 9.36 13.72
N GLY A 71 14.98 8.38 14.43
CA GLY A 71 14.43 8.61 15.78
C GLY A 71 12.97 9.10 15.77
N ALA A 72 12.39 9.43 14.61
CA ALA A 72 10.97 9.68 14.49
C ALA A 72 10.17 8.37 14.57
N MET A 73 8.90 8.47 14.89
CA MET A 73 7.90 7.45 14.54
C MET A 73 7.45 7.68 13.10
N ASN A 74 7.04 6.63 12.40
CA ASN A 74 6.35 6.83 11.12
C ASN A 74 5.07 7.65 11.39
N HIS A 75 4.79 8.61 10.51
CA HIS A 75 3.55 9.39 10.56
C HIS A 75 3.20 10.01 9.21
N SER A 76 1.94 10.20 8.97
CA SER A 76 1.42 10.69 7.68
C SER A 76 1.48 12.20 7.54
N SER A 77 1.27 12.96 8.61
CA SER A 77 1.05 14.42 8.59
C SER A 77 1.95 15.17 9.57
N PRO A 78 2.41 16.41 9.27
CA PRO A 78 2.09 17.21 8.07
C PRO A 78 2.84 16.80 6.81
N VAL A 79 3.92 16.04 6.94
CA VAL A 79 4.67 15.41 5.84
C VAL A 79 4.81 13.94 6.16
N LEU A 80 4.58 13.07 5.17
CA LEU A 80 4.78 11.64 5.35
C LEU A 80 6.22 11.38 5.77
N THR A 81 6.40 10.88 6.98
CA THR A 81 7.72 10.64 7.58
C THR A 81 7.93 9.14 7.81
N LEU A 82 9.04 8.62 7.33
CA LEU A 82 9.45 7.24 7.53
C LEU A 82 10.72 7.19 8.38
N ASN A 83 10.73 6.30 9.36
CA ASN A 83 11.88 6.03 10.20
C ASN A 83 12.82 4.97 9.58
N LEU A 84 13.85 4.58 10.32
CA LEU A 84 14.90 3.66 9.86
C LEU A 84 14.65 2.19 10.26
N ARG A 85 13.49 1.88 10.85
CA ARG A 85 13.25 0.59 11.51
C ARG A 85 13.33 -0.62 10.56
N PHE A 86 12.96 -0.45 9.30
CA PHE A 86 12.83 -1.54 8.33
C PHE A 86 13.86 -1.49 7.20
N LEU A 87 15.10 -1.03 7.48
CA LEU A 87 16.18 -0.98 6.48
C LEU A 87 16.49 -2.36 5.88
N ASP A 88 16.39 -3.41 6.70
CA ASP A 88 16.73 -4.79 6.30
C ASP A 88 15.51 -5.61 5.82
N ASN A 89 14.32 -4.98 5.69
CA ASN A 89 13.11 -5.69 5.30
C ASN A 89 12.24 -4.84 4.36
N ASP A 90 12.30 -5.17 3.08
CA ASP A 90 11.59 -4.46 2.03
C ASP A 90 10.07 -4.55 2.15
N ASP A 91 9.53 -5.69 2.57
CA ASP A 91 8.08 -5.85 2.72
C ASP A 91 7.53 -4.98 3.85
N LEU A 92 8.22 -4.94 5.00
CA LEU A 92 7.84 -4.07 6.11
C LEU A 92 8.09 -2.60 5.78
N ALA A 93 9.12 -2.31 4.99
CA ALA A 93 9.41 -0.96 4.51
C ALA A 93 8.30 -0.44 3.58
N LEU A 94 7.86 -1.28 2.64
CA LEU A 94 6.77 -0.98 1.70
C LEU A 94 5.43 -0.85 2.44
N SER A 95 5.16 -1.76 3.37
CA SER A 95 3.99 -1.75 4.24
C SER A 95 3.90 -0.46 5.06
N ALA A 96 5.01 -0.01 5.66
CA ALA A 96 5.03 1.27 6.38
C ALA A 96 4.69 2.46 5.46
N TYR A 97 5.21 2.46 4.23
CA TYR A 97 4.89 3.50 3.25
C TYR A 97 3.40 3.52 2.89
N VAL A 98 2.81 2.37 2.52
CA VAL A 98 1.39 2.33 2.14
C VAL A 98 0.46 2.59 3.32
N HIS A 99 0.86 2.23 4.54
CA HIS A 99 0.15 2.57 5.77
C HIS A 99 0.01 4.11 5.93
N GLU A 100 1.12 4.83 5.83
CA GLU A 100 1.09 6.29 5.96
C GLU A 100 0.34 6.96 4.80
N GLN A 101 0.36 6.41 3.61
CA GLN A 101 -0.47 6.85 2.50
C GLN A 101 -1.97 6.57 2.76
N GLY A 102 -2.30 5.45 3.41
CA GLY A 102 -3.67 5.09 3.79
C GLY A 102 -4.32 6.12 4.72
N HIS A 103 -3.55 6.76 5.60
CA HIS A 103 -4.05 7.87 6.40
C HIS A 103 -4.53 9.06 5.54
N TRP A 104 -3.82 9.38 4.45
CA TRP A 104 -4.25 10.44 3.52
C TRP A 104 -5.54 10.07 2.80
N VAL A 105 -5.68 8.82 2.34
CA VAL A 105 -6.94 8.32 1.75
C VAL A 105 -8.09 8.50 2.72
N LEU A 106 -7.90 8.06 3.98
CA LEU A 106 -8.93 8.16 5.00
C LEU A 106 -9.28 9.63 5.32
N MET A 107 -8.27 10.50 5.45
CA MET A 107 -8.50 11.93 5.70
C MET A 107 -9.28 12.61 4.57
N GLU A 108 -8.98 12.32 3.32
CA GLU A 108 -9.73 12.84 2.18
C GLU A 108 -11.20 12.38 2.20
N ARG A 109 -11.43 11.09 2.50
CA ARG A 109 -12.78 10.52 2.61
C ARG A 109 -13.55 11.08 3.79
N LEU A 110 -12.91 11.29 4.94
CA LEU A 110 -13.55 11.86 6.14
C LEU A 110 -13.90 13.34 5.98
N ARG A 111 -13.10 14.12 5.22
CA ARG A 111 -13.44 15.52 4.87
C ARG A 111 -14.71 15.62 4.03
N ALA A 112 -14.98 14.61 3.21
CA ALA A 112 -16.18 14.51 2.38
C ALA A 112 -17.42 14.02 3.15
N GLU A 113 -17.44 14.13 4.50
CA GLU A 113 -18.58 13.88 5.39
C GLU A 113 -18.87 12.42 5.72
N ASN A 114 -18.01 11.75 6.51
CA ASN A 114 -18.44 10.48 7.05
C ASN A 114 -18.20 10.29 8.57
N PRO A 115 -18.91 11.04 9.44
CA PRO A 115 -18.90 10.79 10.88
C PRO A 115 -19.39 9.38 11.22
N ARG A 116 -20.24 8.80 10.36
CA ARG A 116 -20.84 7.47 10.56
C ARG A 116 -19.83 6.33 10.46
N LEU A 117 -18.70 6.49 9.74
CA LEU A 117 -17.68 5.44 9.69
C LEU A 117 -17.17 5.09 11.09
N PHE A 118 -16.86 6.08 11.90
CA PHE A 118 -16.40 5.86 13.28
C PHE A 118 -17.44 5.10 14.11
N GLU A 119 -18.70 5.55 14.04
CA GLU A 119 -19.82 4.93 14.78
C GLU A 119 -20.05 3.48 14.33
N ASP A 120 -19.96 3.20 13.04
CA ASP A 120 -20.16 1.86 12.50
C ASP A 120 -18.98 0.93 12.85
N LEU A 121 -17.75 1.42 12.81
CA LEU A 121 -16.59 0.67 13.29
C LEU A 121 -16.73 0.36 14.80
N GLN A 122 -17.09 1.35 15.61
CA GLN A 122 -17.29 1.16 17.05
C GLN A 122 -18.42 0.16 17.34
N ARG A 123 -19.51 0.20 16.59
CA ARG A 123 -20.61 -0.75 16.73
C ARG A 123 -20.23 -2.16 16.30
N SER A 124 -19.42 -2.28 15.26
CA SER A 124 -18.98 -3.58 14.72
C SER A 124 -17.90 -4.23 15.58
N PHE A 125 -17.08 -3.43 16.26
CA PHE A 125 -15.94 -3.90 17.07
C PHE A 125 -15.96 -3.26 18.47
N PRO A 126 -17.01 -3.48 19.29
CA PRO A 126 -17.25 -2.72 20.53
C PRO A 126 -16.20 -2.96 21.62
N ASN A 127 -15.44 -4.05 21.53
CA ASN A 127 -14.45 -4.44 22.54
C ASN A 127 -13.00 -4.22 22.07
N LEU A 128 -12.77 -3.27 21.14
CA LEU A 128 -11.41 -2.93 20.72
C LEU A 128 -10.61 -2.41 21.91
N GLU A 129 -9.49 -3.06 22.24
CA GLU A 129 -8.51 -2.51 23.17
C GLU A 129 -7.76 -1.37 22.46
N ILE A 130 -7.79 -0.18 23.10
CA ILE A 130 -7.26 1.04 22.50
C ILE A 130 -5.87 1.44 23.03
N ARG A 131 -5.44 0.86 24.18
CA ARG A 131 -4.12 1.16 24.74
C ARG A 131 -3.01 0.52 23.90
N ALA A 132 -1.87 1.17 23.84
CA ALA A 132 -0.69 0.59 23.20
C ALA A 132 -0.15 -0.61 24.03
N PRO A 133 0.34 -1.69 23.38
CA PRO A 133 0.53 -1.87 21.94
C PRO A 133 -0.70 -2.36 21.17
N GLU A 134 -1.84 -2.60 21.82
CA GLU A 134 -3.06 -3.16 21.25
C GLU A 134 -3.74 -2.19 20.27
N GLY A 135 -3.81 -0.91 20.63
CA GLY A 135 -4.36 0.19 19.87
C GLY A 135 -3.38 1.36 19.75
N ASP A 136 -3.90 2.54 19.43
CA ASP A 136 -3.13 3.77 19.19
C ASP A 136 -3.07 4.69 20.43
N GLY A 137 -3.70 4.30 21.53
CA GLY A 137 -3.79 5.09 22.77
C GLY A 137 -4.95 6.10 22.78
N GLU A 138 -5.57 6.40 21.64
CA GLU A 138 -6.71 7.29 21.48
C GLU A 138 -7.87 6.56 20.80
N LEU A 139 -9.08 6.76 21.30
CA LEU A 139 -10.27 5.99 20.91
C LEU A 139 -10.55 6.12 19.41
N ARG A 140 -10.69 7.34 18.92
CA ARG A 140 -11.06 7.60 17.53
C ARG A 140 -9.97 7.16 16.56
N SER A 141 -8.72 7.42 16.91
CA SER A 141 -7.55 7.01 16.14
C SER A 141 -7.46 5.48 16.04
N SER A 142 -7.64 4.74 17.16
CA SER A 142 -7.60 3.27 17.16
C SER A 142 -8.67 2.67 16.24
N TYR A 143 -9.90 3.20 16.23
CA TYR A 143 -10.92 2.73 15.29
C TYR A 143 -10.59 3.07 13.83
N PHE A 144 -10.05 4.24 13.55
CA PHE A 144 -9.63 4.59 12.19
C PHE A 144 -8.44 3.77 11.71
N HIS A 145 -7.58 3.31 12.61
CA HIS A 145 -6.50 2.39 12.24
C HIS A 145 -7.02 1.03 11.75
N ILE A 146 -8.24 0.58 12.11
CA ILE A 146 -8.86 -0.59 11.46
C ILE A 146 -8.97 -0.36 9.95
N ALA A 147 -9.42 0.83 9.53
CA ALA A 147 -9.54 1.19 8.12
C ALA A 147 -8.17 1.35 7.45
N VAL A 148 -7.24 2.06 8.10
CA VAL A 148 -5.88 2.27 7.56
C VAL A 148 -5.13 0.95 7.39
N CYS A 149 -5.15 0.07 8.40
CA CYS A 149 -4.49 -1.24 8.33
C CYS A 149 -5.16 -2.17 7.29
N MET A 150 -6.46 -2.04 7.04
CA MET A 150 -7.09 -2.79 5.95
C MET A 150 -6.70 -2.25 4.57
N LEU A 151 -6.63 -0.92 4.39
CA LEU A 151 -6.09 -0.31 3.17
C LEU A 151 -4.63 -0.77 2.94
N GLU A 152 -3.81 -0.78 3.99
CA GLU A 152 -2.45 -1.31 3.94
C GLU A 152 -2.44 -2.77 3.45
N TRP A 153 -3.26 -3.64 4.03
CA TRP A 153 -3.32 -5.05 3.63
C TRP A 153 -3.68 -5.21 2.16
N HIS A 154 -4.72 -4.53 1.67
CA HIS A 154 -5.10 -4.55 0.26
C HIS A 154 -3.97 -4.07 -0.67
N ALA A 155 -3.29 -2.98 -0.30
CA ALA A 155 -2.15 -2.49 -1.07
C ALA A 155 -1.01 -3.52 -1.12
N MET A 156 -0.71 -4.16 0.01
CA MET A 156 0.32 -5.20 0.08
C MET A 156 -0.07 -6.45 -0.72
N GLU A 157 -1.34 -6.88 -0.72
CA GLU A 157 -1.78 -7.99 -1.56
C GLU A 157 -1.58 -7.71 -3.05
N ASP A 158 -1.90 -6.49 -3.50
CA ASP A 158 -1.70 -6.08 -4.90
C ASP A 158 -0.21 -5.95 -5.26
N LEU A 159 0.63 -5.46 -4.35
CA LEU A 159 2.04 -5.17 -4.63
C LEU A 159 2.95 -6.40 -4.51
N VAL A 160 2.75 -7.23 -3.49
CA VAL A 160 3.67 -8.34 -3.19
C VAL A 160 2.99 -9.72 -3.23
N GLY A 161 1.70 -9.76 -3.47
CA GLY A 161 0.87 -10.96 -3.47
C GLY A 161 0.37 -11.38 -2.08
N PRO A 162 -0.71 -12.18 -2.03
CA PRO A 162 -1.45 -12.45 -0.80
C PRO A 162 -0.62 -13.17 0.27
N GLU A 163 0.28 -14.06 -0.11
CA GLU A 163 1.10 -14.82 0.84
C GLU A 163 2.09 -13.91 1.61
N ARG A 164 2.81 -13.03 0.87
CA ARG A 164 3.77 -12.10 1.49
C ARG A 164 3.05 -11.03 2.30
N ALA A 165 1.94 -10.50 1.76
CA ALA A 165 1.10 -9.55 2.47
C ALA A 165 0.63 -10.12 3.81
N ARG A 166 0.11 -11.34 3.83
CA ARG A 166 -0.32 -12.01 5.06
C ARG A 166 0.81 -12.13 6.08
N LYS A 167 2.02 -12.52 5.67
CA LYS A 167 3.19 -12.59 6.57
C LYS A 167 3.53 -11.24 7.20
N VAL A 168 3.38 -10.14 6.45
CA VAL A 168 3.56 -8.79 6.97
C VAL A 168 2.52 -8.46 8.04
N ILE A 169 1.24 -8.74 7.77
CA ILE A 169 0.15 -8.48 8.73
C ILE A 169 0.32 -9.33 10.00
N GLU A 170 0.68 -10.61 9.87
CA GLU A 170 0.97 -11.50 11.00
C GLU A 170 2.20 -11.05 11.82
N TRP A 171 3.20 -10.45 11.15
CA TRP A 171 4.33 -9.84 11.84
C TRP A 171 3.90 -8.61 12.64
N LYS A 172 3.12 -7.70 12.03
CA LYS A 172 2.62 -6.49 12.65
C LYS A 172 1.68 -6.77 13.83
N GLN A 173 0.86 -7.81 13.74
CA GLN A 173 0.01 -8.26 14.85
C GLN A 173 0.80 -8.53 16.15
N ARG A 174 2.09 -8.84 16.06
CA ARG A 174 2.96 -9.10 17.21
C ARG A 174 3.80 -7.91 17.62
N ASP A 175 3.67 -6.79 16.92
CA ASP A 175 4.53 -5.63 17.09
C ASP A 175 3.81 -4.42 17.66
N HIS A 176 2.79 -3.93 16.98
CA HIS A 176 1.96 -2.80 17.39
C HIS A 176 0.58 -2.90 16.73
N TYR A 177 -0.39 -2.20 17.28
CA TYR A 177 -1.80 -2.32 16.90
C TYR A 177 -2.30 -3.77 16.94
N THR A 178 -1.85 -4.52 17.95
CA THR A 178 -1.99 -5.99 18.01
C THR A 178 -3.45 -6.42 18.01
N ALA A 179 -4.35 -5.69 18.70
CA ALA A 179 -5.79 -5.94 18.65
C ALA A 179 -6.39 -5.60 17.29
N ILE A 180 -5.93 -4.52 16.65
CA ILE A 180 -6.40 -4.09 15.33
C ILE A 180 -6.04 -5.14 14.27
N TYR A 181 -4.76 -5.54 14.18
CA TYR A 181 -4.35 -6.59 13.25
C TYR A 181 -5.00 -7.95 13.56
N SER A 182 -5.31 -8.25 14.83
CA SER A 182 -6.10 -9.44 15.21
C SER A 182 -7.51 -9.39 14.63
N ILE A 183 -8.17 -8.23 14.66
CA ILE A 183 -9.48 -8.03 14.02
C ILE A 183 -9.36 -8.28 12.52
N LEU A 184 -8.37 -7.71 11.85
CA LEU A 184 -8.18 -7.89 10.42
C LEU A 184 -7.98 -9.38 10.05
N LEU A 185 -7.17 -10.10 10.81
CA LEU A 185 -6.87 -11.50 10.55
C LEU A 185 -8.06 -12.44 10.80
N ASN A 186 -8.92 -12.13 11.77
CA ASN A 186 -9.99 -13.02 12.22
C ASN A 186 -11.39 -12.60 11.73
N GLN A 187 -11.59 -11.33 11.36
CA GLN A 187 -12.89 -10.74 11.04
C GLN A 187 -12.81 -9.88 9.75
N ARG A 188 -11.95 -10.29 8.81
CA ARG A 188 -11.65 -9.53 7.59
C ARG A 188 -12.91 -9.13 6.84
N GLU A 189 -13.81 -10.07 6.55
CA GLU A 189 -15.06 -9.82 5.82
C GLU A 189 -15.92 -8.74 6.50
N GLN A 190 -16.02 -8.79 7.82
CA GLN A 190 -16.79 -7.78 8.57
C GLN A 190 -16.15 -6.40 8.47
N VAL A 191 -14.81 -6.29 8.49
CA VAL A 191 -14.11 -5.02 8.26
C VAL A 191 -14.37 -4.52 6.85
N GLU A 192 -14.19 -5.36 5.83
CA GLU A 192 -14.44 -5.02 4.43
C GLU A 192 -15.88 -4.55 4.20
N ASP A 193 -16.87 -5.20 4.81
CA ASP A 193 -18.28 -4.79 4.73
C ASP A 193 -18.52 -3.38 5.29
N VAL A 194 -17.90 -3.06 6.44
CA VAL A 194 -17.99 -1.71 6.99
C VAL A 194 -17.36 -0.70 6.04
N LEU A 195 -16.13 -0.94 5.58
CA LEU A 195 -15.40 -0.01 4.73
C LEU A 195 -16.09 0.20 3.38
N ASN A 196 -16.64 -0.86 2.79
CA ASN A 196 -17.36 -0.80 1.51
C ASN A 196 -18.64 0.07 1.62
N ARG A 197 -19.40 -0.05 2.72
CA ARG A 197 -20.56 0.83 2.95
C ARG A 197 -20.20 2.31 3.00
N HIS A 198 -18.99 2.63 3.40
CA HIS A 198 -18.48 4.00 3.52
C HIS A 198 -17.59 4.42 2.34
N GLY A 199 -17.44 3.58 1.32
CA GLY A 199 -16.63 3.88 0.14
C GLY A 199 -15.12 4.05 0.45
N VAL A 200 -14.63 3.45 1.55
CA VAL A 200 -13.21 3.50 1.93
C VAL A 200 -12.44 2.47 1.14
N LYS A 201 -11.67 2.92 0.17
CA LYS A 201 -10.80 2.12 -0.70
C LYS A 201 -9.73 2.98 -1.34
N TRP A 202 -8.68 2.34 -1.86
CA TRP A 202 -7.66 2.98 -2.71
C TRP A 202 -8.24 3.54 -4.02
#